data_f2d0ac7562a7207d476d6dbc6affeaf9
#
_entry.id   f2d0ac7562a7207d476d6dbc6affeaf9
#
_cell.length_a   1.000
_cell.length_b   1.000
_cell.length_c   1.000
_cell.angle_alpha   90.00
_cell.angle_beta   90.00
_cell.angle_gamma   90.00
#
_symmetry.space_group_name_H-M   'P 1'
#
loop_
_entity.id
_entity.type
_entity.pdbx_description
1 polymer ?
#
loop_
_entity_poly.entity_id
_entity_poly.type
_entity_poly.pdbx_seq_one_letter_code
_entity_poly.pdbx_strand_id
1 'polypeptide(L)'
;ISAAKPKVADYPFTTLDPKLGVVRKDDQELVVADIPGLIEDAHKGDGLGFKFLKHIERCHSIIHVIDVTDEDVKKSYNTITSELNNYDGNITKKNKIVVLNKCDLIDKEEIKIKKNILENETQLQVYTISTITGEGVSNLINHILIIKN
;
A
#
# COMPACT_ATOMS: atom_id res chain seq x y z
N ILE A 1 -0.16 -12.09 -1.63
CA ILE A 1 1.24 -11.91 -1.16
C ILE A 1 1.56 -12.88 -0.02
N SER A 2 0.61 -13.22 0.82
CA SER A 2 0.78 -14.18 1.92
C SER A 2 0.02 -15.48 1.61
N ALA A 3 0.72 -16.62 1.66
CA ALA A 3 0.10 -17.95 1.62
C ALA A 3 -0.56 -18.34 2.97
N ALA A 4 -0.39 -17.54 4.00
CA ALA A 4 -0.96 -17.76 5.31
C ALA A 4 -2.40 -17.27 5.34
N LYS A 5 -3.31 -18.12 5.85
CA LYS A 5 -4.64 -17.67 6.28
C LYS A 5 -4.44 -16.50 7.25
N PRO A 6 -5.11 -15.35 7.05
CA PRO A 6 -4.96 -14.22 7.94
C PRO A 6 -5.28 -14.68 9.36
N LYS A 7 -4.30 -14.63 10.26
CA LYS A 7 -4.57 -14.70 11.68
C LYS A 7 -5.20 -13.38 12.06
N VAL A 8 -6.48 -13.40 12.37
CA VAL A 8 -7.13 -12.31 13.10
C VAL A 8 -6.43 -12.28 14.46
N ALA A 9 -5.60 -11.28 14.68
CA ALA A 9 -5.02 -11.05 16.00
C ALA A 9 -5.90 -10.01 16.70
N ASP A 10 -6.44 -10.38 17.85
CA ASP A 10 -7.14 -9.46 18.75
C ASP A 10 -6.14 -8.43 19.26
N TYR A 11 -6.06 -7.30 18.58
CA TYR A 11 -5.38 -6.13 19.13
C TYR A 11 -6.40 -5.30 19.92
N PRO A 12 -6.09 -4.86 21.15
CA PRO A 12 -7.05 -4.22 22.07
C PRO A 12 -7.58 -2.84 21.61
N PHE A 13 -7.37 -2.48 20.35
CA PHE A 13 -7.73 -1.18 19.76
C PHE A 13 -8.54 -1.29 18.46
N THR A 14 -9.04 -2.47 18.10
CA THR A 14 -9.75 -2.68 16.84
C THR A 14 -11.24 -2.83 17.04
N THR A 15 -12.00 -1.83 16.61
CA THR A 15 -13.44 -1.97 16.29
C THR A 15 -13.69 -2.30 14.81
N LEU A 16 -12.64 -2.23 13.98
CA LEU A 16 -12.57 -2.77 12.60
C LEU A 16 -11.25 -3.51 12.54
N ASP A 17 -11.29 -4.83 12.49
CA ASP A 17 -10.13 -5.71 12.53
C ASP A 17 -9.27 -5.51 11.27
N PRO A 18 -8.06 -4.93 11.36
CA PRO A 18 -7.15 -4.94 10.23
C PRO A 18 -6.81 -6.41 9.92
N LYS A 19 -6.96 -6.79 8.68
CA LYS A 19 -6.51 -8.11 8.25
C LYS A 19 -4.99 -8.12 8.23
N LEU A 20 -4.38 -8.94 9.08
CA LEU A 20 -2.94 -9.09 9.12
C LEU A 20 -2.51 -10.29 8.30
N GLY A 21 -1.54 -10.08 7.42
CA GLY A 21 -0.85 -11.13 6.70
C GLY A 21 0.61 -11.22 7.16
N VAL A 22 1.15 -12.43 7.20
CA VAL A 22 2.57 -12.65 7.46
C VAL A 22 3.23 -13.10 6.17
N VAL A 23 4.22 -12.35 5.73
CA VAL A 23 5.09 -12.71 4.61
C VAL A 23 6.38 -13.29 5.17
N ARG A 24 6.74 -14.49 4.74
CA ARG A 24 7.97 -15.18 5.13
C ARG A 24 8.84 -15.42 3.92
N LYS A 25 10.12 -15.07 4.04
CA LYS A 25 11.12 -15.35 3.05
C LYS A 25 12.51 -15.42 3.70
N ASP A 26 13.27 -16.48 3.42
CA ASP A 26 14.67 -16.64 3.82
C ASP A 26 14.89 -16.34 5.33
N ASP A 27 14.14 -17.01 6.22
CA ASP A 27 14.14 -16.84 7.68
C ASP A 27 13.73 -15.45 8.18
N GLN A 28 13.28 -14.58 7.28
CA GLN A 28 12.73 -13.26 7.62
C GLN A 28 11.20 -13.31 7.64
N GLU A 29 10.62 -12.62 8.60
CA GLU A 29 9.19 -12.48 8.77
C GLU A 29 8.79 -11.01 8.75
N LEU A 30 7.75 -10.69 7.96
CA LEU A 30 7.18 -9.35 7.86
C LEU A 30 5.68 -9.43 8.09
N VAL A 31 5.17 -8.59 8.98
CA VAL A 31 3.73 -8.43 9.18
C VAL A 31 3.23 -7.31 8.27
N VAL A 32 2.25 -7.63 7.44
CA VAL A 32 1.56 -6.68 6.55
C VAL A 32 0.15 -6.50 7.05
N ALA A 33 -0.24 -5.27 7.32
CA ALA A 33 -1.61 -4.92 7.66
C ALA A 33 -2.36 -4.47 6.40
N ASP A 34 -3.47 -5.14 6.10
CA ASP A 34 -4.42 -4.66 5.10
C ASP A 34 -5.22 -3.53 5.73
N ILE A 35 -5.09 -2.36 5.14
CA ILE A 35 -5.80 -1.16 5.55
C ILE A 35 -6.87 -0.91 4.49
N PRO A 36 -8.11 -1.45 4.66
CA PRO A 36 -9.16 -1.33 3.68
C PRO A 36 -9.57 0.13 3.53
N GLY A 37 -9.50 0.63 2.29
CA GLY A 37 -10.11 1.86 1.83
C GLY A 37 -9.85 3.11 2.69
N LEU A 38 -8.75 3.81 2.41
CA LEU A 38 -8.81 5.27 2.53
C LEU A 38 -9.84 5.70 1.47
N ILE A 39 -11.10 5.77 1.90
CA ILE A 39 -12.22 6.16 1.06
C ILE A 39 -12.18 7.68 0.97
N GLU A 40 -12.41 8.22 -0.22
CA GLU A 40 -12.73 9.63 -0.42
C GLU A 40 -13.70 10.07 0.70
N ASP A 41 -13.37 11.16 1.39
CA ASP A 41 -14.13 11.74 2.51
C ASP A 41 -13.97 11.08 3.91
N ALA A 42 -12.99 10.24 4.16
CA ALA A 42 -12.73 9.70 5.50
C ALA A 42 -12.46 10.82 6.55
N HIS A 43 -12.08 12.01 6.12
CA HIS A 43 -11.88 13.19 6.98
C HIS A 43 -13.17 13.91 7.35
N LYS A 44 -14.30 13.62 6.68
CA LYS A 44 -15.59 14.32 6.91
C LYS A 44 -16.55 13.54 7.81
N GLY A 45 -16.24 12.30 8.17
CA GLY A 45 -17.13 11.42 8.90
C GLY A 45 -16.66 11.07 10.31
N ASP A 46 -17.58 11.03 11.23
CA ASP A 46 -17.41 10.73 12.65
C ASP A 46 -16.55 9.48 12.91
N GLY A 47 -15.29 9.69 13.31
CA GLY A 47 -14.53 8.74 14.13
C GLY A 47 -13.92 7.50 13.46
N LEU A 48 -14.35 7.06 12.28
CA LEU A 48 -13.80 5.87 11.62
C LEU A 48 -12.43 6.13 11.00
N GLY A 49 -12.26 7.23 10.30
CA GLY A 49 -10.99 7.63 9.68
C GLY A 49 -9.88 7.82 10.70
N PHE A 50 -10.19 8.39 11.86
CA PHE A 50 -9.22 8.70 12.92
C PHE A 50 -8.65 7.44 13.59
N LYS A 51 -9.49 6.44 13.86
CA LYS A 51 -9.05 5.16 14.43
C LYS A 51 -8.14 4.40 13.49
N PHE A 52 -8.39 4.53 12.20
CA PHE A 52 -7.71 3.87 11.13
C PHE A 52 -6.27 4.40 10.94
N LEU A 53 -6.12 5.70 11.02
CA LEU A 53 -4.84 6.38 10.86
C LEU A 53 -3.87 6.09 12.02
N LYS A 54 -4.38 5.79 13.21
CA LYS A 54 -3.56 5.28 14.33
C LYS A 54 -2.88 3.93 14.04
N HIS A 55 -3.44 3.12 13.13
CA HIS A 55 -2.79 1.88 12.70
C HIS A 55 -1.61 2.19 11.77
N ILE A 56 -1.77 3.17 10.88
CA ILE A 56 -0.69 3.62 9.99
C ILE A 56 0.48 4.19 10.79
N GLU A 57 0.23 4.91 11.87
CA GLU A 57 1.29 5.46 12.74
C GLU A 57 2.25 4.38 13.26
N ARG A 58 1.78 3.16 13.45
CA ARG A 58 2.58 2.03 13.95
C ARG A 58 3.36 1.28 12.88
N CYS A 59 3.04 1.51 11.61
CA CYS A 59 3.74 0.90 10.50
C CYS A 59 5.09 1.59 10.29
N HIS A 60 6.13 0.83 9.94
CA HIS A 60 7.43 1.38 9.55
C HIS A 60 7.40 1.97 8.13
N SER A 61 6.65 1.32 7.25
CA SER A 61 6.53 1.69 5.84
C SER A 61 5.08 1.58 5.38
N ILE A 62 4.74 2.34 4.37
CA ILE A 62 3.42 2.32 3.73
C ILE A 62 3.60 1.82 2.30
N ILE A 63 2.78 0.85 1.91
CA ILE A 63 2.68 0.39 0.54
C ILE A 63 1.41 0.99 -0.06
N HIS A 64 1.58 1.94 -0.97
CA HIS A 64 0.47 2.55 -1.70
C HIS A 64 0.22 1.75 -2.98
N VAL A 65 -0.88 1.01 -2.99
CA VAL A 65 -1.27 0.17 -4.12
C VAL A 65 -2.29 0.92 -4.97
N ILE A 66 -1.98 1.07 -6.25
CA ILE A 66 -2.82 1.77 -7.24
C ILE A 66 -3.24 0.74 -8.30
N ASP A 67 -4.49 0.79 -8.71
CA ASP A 67 -4.99 0.01 -9.83
C ASP A 67 -4.41 0.56 -11.13
N VAL A 68 -3.71 -0.27 -11.91
CA VAL A 68 -3.13 0.17 -13.17
C VAL A 68 -4.20 0.53 -14.22
N THR A 69 -5.43 0.05 -14.05
CA THR A 69 -6.55 0.35 -14.95
C THR A 69 -7.17 1.72 -14.71
N ASP A 70 -6.79 2.41 -13.62
CA ASP A 70 -7.24 3.78 -13.37
C ASP A 70 -6.85 4.69 -14.54
N GLU A 71 -7.78 5.51 -15.01
CA GLU A 71 -7.52 6.44 -16.12
C GLU A 71 -6.43 7.46 -15.78
N ASP A 72 -6.41 7.93 -14.52
CA ASP A 72 -5.44 8.90 -14.02
C ASP A 72 -4.78 8.40 -12.73
N VAL A 73 -3.75 7.58 -12.88
CA VAL A 73 -2.98 7.02 -11.76
C VAL A 73 -2.29 8.09 -10.91
N LYS A 74 -1.97 9.26 -11.50
CA LYS A 74 -1.41 10.40 -10.77
C LYS A 74 -2.44 11.01 -9.84
N LYS A 75 -3.67 11.21 -10.31
CA LYS A 75 -4.77 11.71 -9.50
C LYS A 75 -5.08 10.74 -8.35
N SER A 76 -5.15 9.44 -8.63
CA SER A 76 -5.39 8.40 -7.62
C SER A 76 -4.32 8.43 -6.54
N TYR A 77 -3.04 8.55 -6.91
CA TYR A 77 -1.94 8.71 -5.96
C TYR A 77 -2.08 9.98 -5.11
N ASN A 78 -2.34 11.13 -5.75
CA ASN A 78 -2.38 12.42 -5.07
C ASN A 78 -3.57 12.54 -4.12
N THR A 79 -4.73 11.97 -4.46
CA THR A 79 -5.92 11.95 -3.60
C THR A 79 -5.59 11.31 -2.24
N ILE A 80 -5.06 10.10 -2.25
CA ILE A 80 -4.71 9.37 -1.01
C ILE A 80 -3.57 10.07 -0.26
N THR A 81 -2.57 10.58 -0.98
CA THR A 81 -1.45 11.30 -0.36
C THR A 81 -1.91 12.58 0.33
N SER A 82 -2.84 13.32 -0.27
CA SER A 82 -3.44 14.52 0.34
C SER A 82 -4.22 14.19 1.60
N GLU A 83 -4.98 13.11 1.60
CA GLU A 83 -5.71 12.66 2.79
C GLU A 83 -4.77 12.27 3.93
N LEU A 84 -3.70 11.54 3.63
CA LEU A 84 -2.68 11.19 4.62
C LEU A 84 -1.96 12.43 5.17
N ASN A 85 -1.70 13.43 4.33
CA ASN A 85 -1.06 14.68 4.73
C ASN A 85 -1.94 15.54 5.65
N ASN A 86 -3.25 15.52 5.43
CA ASN A 86 -4.22 16.28 6.22
C ASN A 86 -4.39 15.72 7.63
N TYR A 87 -3.97 14.47 7.85
CA TYR A 87 -4.17 13.81 9.13
C TYR A 87 -3.04 14.06 10.12
N ASP A 88 -1.79 13.74 9.80
CA ASP A 88 -0.64 13.95 10.67
C ASP A 88 0.68 13.96 9.88
N GLY A 89 1.51 14.96 10.16
CA GLY A 89 2.83 15.11 9.55
C GLY A 89 3.81 13.94 9.79
N ASN A 90 3.56 13.08 10.78
CA ASN A 90 4.41 11.92 11.05
C ASN A 90 4.17 10.77 10.06
N ILE A 91 2.97 10.64 9.50
CA ILE A 91 2.66 9.64 8.47
C ILE A 91 3.41 9.95 7.18
N THR A 92 3.60 11.24 6.87
CA THR A 92 4.29 11.68 5.66
C THR A 92 5.77 11.37 5.64
N LYS A 93 6.39 11.20 6.82
CA LYS A 93 7.81 10.90 7.00
C LYS A 93 8.16 9.41 6.85
N LYS A 94 7.14 8.55 6.77
CA LYS A 94 7.35 7.10 6.64
C LYS A 94 7.88 6.74 5.26
N ASN A 95 8.64 5.66 5.19
CA ASN A 95 9.05 5.07 3.91
C ASN A 95 7.82 4.70 3.10
N LYS A 96 7.73 5.22 1.87
CA LYS A 96 6.64 4.95 0.95
C LYS A 96 7.12 4.05 -0.18
N ILE A 97 6.34 3.03 -0.48
CA ILE A 97 6.52 2.13 -1.60
C ILE A 97 5.30 2.29 -2.50
N VAL A 98 5.51 2.63 -3.76
CA VAL A 98 4.42 2.81 -4.73
C VAL A 98 4.34 1.59 -5.62
N VAL A 99 3.14 1.06 -5.76
CA VAL A 99 2.87 -0.18 -6.49
C VAL A 99 1.71 0.02 -7.46
N LEU A 100 1.92 -0.33 -8.73
CA LEU A 100 0.86 -0.54 -9.71
C LEU A 100 0.49 -2.02 -9.70
N ASN A 101 -0.77 -2.32 -9.38
CA ASN A 101 -1.32 -3.67 -9.37
C ASN A 101 -2.27 -3.90 -10.54
N LYS A 102 -2.60 -5.15 -10.79
CA LYS A 102 -3.42 -5.63 -11.90
C LYS A 102 -2.78 -5.43 -13.28
N CYS A 103 -1.45 -5.50 -13.34
CA CYS A 103 -0.69 -5.31 -14.58
C CYS A 103 -0.96 -6.42 -15.64
N ASP A 104 -1.69 -7.45 -15.29
CA ASP A 104 -2.19 -8.47 -16.21
C ASP A 104 -3.36 -7.99 -17.09
N LEU A 105 -3.99 -6.84 -16.77
CA LEU A 105 -5.20 -6.36 -17.46
C LEU A 105 -4.92 -5.38 -18.60
N ILE A 106 -3.71 -4.83 -18.71
CA ILE A 106 -3.34 -3.88 -19.76
C ILE A 106 -2.00 -4.27 -20.41
N ASP A 107 -1.69 -3.66 -21.55
CA ASP A 107 -0.45 -3.97 -22.25
C ASP A 107 0.80 -3.36 -21.59
N LYS A 108 1.98 -3.89 -21.97
CA LYS A 108 3.27 -3.50 -21.38
C LYS A 108 3.65 -2.04 -21.64
N GLU A 109 3.26 -1.48 -22.78
CA GLU A 109 3.56 -0.09 -23.11
C GLU A 109 2.74 0.87 -22.25
N GLU A 110 1.47 0.57 -22.03
CA GLU A 110 0.62 1.36 -21.14
C GLU A 110 1.08 1.28 -19.69
N ILE A 111 1.47 0.09 -19.21
CA ILE A 111 2.09 -0.08 -17.87
C ILE A 111 3.31 0.83 -17.74
N LYS A 112 4.19 0.83 -18.74
CA LYS A 112 5.42 1.64 -18.74
C LYS A 112 5.12 3.14 -18.69
N ILE A 113 4.13 3.60 -19.44
CA ILE A 113 3.70 5.00 -19.43
C ILE A 113 3.21 5.40 -18.03
N LYS A 114 2.29 4.63 -17.46
CA LYS A 114 1.71 4.91 -16.13
C LYS A 114 2.76 4.83 -15.01
N LYS A 115 3.67 3.88 -15.11
CA LYS A 115 4.82 3.77 -14.23
C LYS A 115 5.68 5.04 -14.27
N ASN A 116 6.07 5.50 -15.46
CA ASN A 116 6.89 6.70 -15.62
C ASN A 116 6.17 7.96 -15.08
N ILE A 117 4.86 8.07 -15.26
CA ILE A 117 4.06 9.16 -14.69
C ILE A 117 4.19 9.19 -13.17
N LEU A 118 4.03 8.05 -12.50
CA LEU A 118 4.15 7.96 -11.04
C LEU A 118 5.60 8.15 -10.56
N GLU A 119 6.60 7.61 -11.25
CA GLU A 119 8.01 7.81 -10.89
C GLU A 119 8.42 9.28 -10.99
N ASN A 120 7.95 10.00 -12.01
CA ASN A 120 8.16 11.44 -12.13
C ASN A 120 7.44 12.24 -11.04
N GLU A 121 6.23 11.86 -10.67
CA GLU A 121 5.45 12.53 -9.63
C GLU A 121 6.02 12.31 -8.23
N THR A 122 6.41 11.09 -7.94
CA THR A 122 6.79 10.67 -6.58
C THR A 122 8.27 10.76 -6.30
N GLN A 123 9.10 10.78 -7.34
CA GLN A 123 10.56 10.62 -7.28
C GLN A 123 10.98 9.30 -6.60
N LEU A 124 10.10 8.30 -6.59
CA LEU A 124 10.31 6.98 -6.03
C LEU A 124 10.27 5.93 -7.14
N GLN A 125 10.93 4.80 -6.90
CA GLN A 125 10.78 3.63 -7.74
C GLN A 125 9.35 3.09 -7.60
N VAL A 126 8.69 2.83 -8.74
CA VAL A 126 7.36 2.24 -8.80
C VAL A 126 7.45 0.76 -9.18
N TYR A 127 6.83 -0.09 -8.37
CA TYR A 127 6.75 -1.53 -8.61
C TYR A 127 5.50 -1.86 -9.39
N THR A 128 5.64 -2.72 -10.38
CA THR A 128 4.53 -3.24 -11.19
C THR A 128 4.30 -4.70 -10.84
N ILE A 129 3.08 -5.04 -10.46
CA ILE A 129 2.72 -6.40 -10.04
C ILE A 129 1.38 -6.83 -10.61
N SER A 130 1.16 -8.13 -10.62
CA SER A 130 -0.16 -8.74 -10.67
C SER A 130 -0.31 -9.70 -9.50
N THR A 131 -1.24 -9.41 -8.61
CA THR A 131 -1.53 -10.31 -7.48
C THR A 131 -2.24 -11.60 -7.93
N ILE A 132 -2.81 -11.61 -9.14
CA ILE A 132 -3.48 -12.78 -9.72
C ILE A 132 -2.45 -13.73 -10.33
N THR A 133 -1.54 -13.22 -11.16
CA THR A 133 -0.52 -14.05 -11.82
C THR A 133 0.72 -14.28 -10.97
N GLY A 134 0.96 -13.44 -9.96
CA GLY A 134 2.18 -13.43 -9.15
C GLY A 134 3.34 -12.67 -9.78
N GLU A 135 3.20 -12.13 -10.99
CA GLU A 135 4.25 -11.38 -11.65
C GLU A 135 4.67 -10.15 -10.83
N GLY A 136 5.96 -9.90 -10.69
CA GLY A 136 6.54 -8.78 -9.96
C GLY A 136 6.47 -8.87 -8.42
N VAL A 137 5.63 -9.75 -7.86
CA VAL A 137 5.39 -9.86 -6.41
C VAL A 137 6.66 -10.22 -5.64
N SER A 138 7.47 -11.15 -6.15
CA SER A 138 8.73 -11.55 -5.49
C SER A 138 9.73 -10.41 -5.40
N ASN A 139 9.81 -9.56 -6.43
CA ASN A 139 10.69 -8.39 -6.44
C ASN A 139 10.23 -7.35 -5.41
N LEU A 140 8.93 -7.11 -5.32
CA LEU A 140 8.35 -6.24 -4.30
C LEU A 140 8.65 -6.73 -2.89
N ILE A 141 8.44 -8.03 -2.61
CA ILE A 141 8.73 -8.62 -1.29
C ILE A 141 10.20 -8.45 -0.93
N ASN A 142 11.13 -8.71 -1.85
CA ASN A 142 12.56 -8.53 -1.61
C ASN A 142 12.88 -7.10 -1.21
N HIS A 143 12.33 -6.12 -1.90
CA HIS A 143 12.55 -4.72 -1.59
C HIS A 143 12.01 -4.35 -0.20
N ILE A 144 10.80 -4.80 0.15
CA ILE A 144 10.20 -4.54 1.46
C ILE A 144 11.06 -5.12 2.60
N LEU A 145 11.61 -6.32 2.42
CA LEU A 145 12.47 -6.95 3.41
C LEU A 145 13.80 -6.22 3.60
N ILE A 146 14.34 -5.60 2.54
CA ILE A 146 15.56 -4.78 2.62
C ILE A 146 15.31 -3.48 3.42
N ILE A 147 14.18 -2.82 3.19
CA ILE A 147 13.86 -1.54 3.85
C ILE A 147 13.54 -1.73 5.34
N LYS A 148 13.11 -2.91 5.75
CA LYS A 148 12.79 -3.22 7.14
C LYS A 148 14.02 -3.20 8.05
N ASN A 149 15.20 -3.50 7.50
CA ASN A 149 16.47 -3.53 8.22
C ASN A 149 17.13 -2.15 8.24
#